data_003b1abed1bc411e85891ee676e3af74
#
_entry.id   003b1abed1bc411e85891ee676e3af74
#
_cell.length_a   1.000
_cell.length_b   1.000
_cell.length_c   1.000
_cell.angle_alpha   90.00
_cell.angle_beta   90.00
_cell.angle_gamma   90.00
#
_symmetry.space_group_name_H-M   'P 1'
#
loop_
_entity.id
_entity.type
_entity.pdbx_description
1 polymer ?
#
loop_
_entity_poly.entity_id
_entity_poly.type
_entity_poly.pdbx_seq_one_letter_code
_entity_poly.pdbx_strand_id
1 'polypeptide(L)'
;IGAAIQGGVLSGDVKDLVLLDVTPLSLGIETLGGVFTKLIERNTTIPTKKSQIFSTAADGQTSVEIHVLQGEREMAADNKTLGRFQLTGIPAAPRGVPQIEVTFDIDANGIVHVSAKDMATGNSQQVAITASTNLSDEDIEKAVKDAEAHAAEDKKRKEEIEVRNNAESLVYNSQKTIDELGDKISGEEKAKAETEIANVKKALEGSDVEAIKSATEKLTTVFYSITEQLYKQTSAGQQAQANPNDANSETNTENNNNEGNE
;
A
#
# COMPACT_ATOMS: atom_id res chain seq x y z
N ILE A 1 -29.01 -6.41 -33.36
CA ILE A 1 -27.94 -5.91 -34.26
C ILE A 1 -26.56 -6.26 -33.66
N GLY A 2 -26.27 -6.00 -32.41
CA GLY A 2 -24.97 -6.29 -31.79
C GLY A 2 -24.53 -7.75 -31.86
N ALA A 3 -25.43 -8.70 -31.57
CA ALA A 3 -25.12 -10.13 -31.65
C ALA A 3 -24.81 -10.60 -33.08
N ALA A 4 -25.45 -9.99 -34.10
CA ALA A 4 -25.16 -10.30 -35.49
C ALA A 4 -23.78 -9.76 -35.93
N ILE A 5 -23.41 -8.58 -35.46
CA ILE A 5 -22.08 -8.01 -35.71
C ILE A 5 -21.01 -8.85 -35.02
N GLN A 6 -21.22 -9.26 -33.76
CA GLN A 6 -20.30 -10.13 -33.04
C GLN A 6 -20.16 -11.51 -33.69
N GLY A 7 -21.26 -12.07 -34.21
CA GLY A 7 -21.23 -13.28 -35.01
C GLY A 7 -20.38 -13.12 -36.29
N GLY A 8 -20.51 -11.99 -37.00
CA GLY A 8 -19.74 -11.67 -38.19
C GLY A 8 -18.24 -11.44 -37.90
N VAL A 9 -17.88 -10.90 -36.71
CA VAL A 9 -16.48 -10.77 -36.28
C VAL A 9 -15.90 -12.15 -35.95
N LEU A 10 -16.65 -13.01 -35.26
CA LEU A 10 -16.22 -14.37 -34.89
C LEU A 10 -16.12 -15.29 -36.11
N SER A 11 -16.97 -15.11 -37.12
CA SER A 11 -16.89 -15.87 -38.39
C SER A 11 -15.80 -15.36 -39.35
N GLY A 12 -15.19 -14.21 -39.07
CA GLY A 12 -14.17 -13.59 -39.91
C GLY A 12 -14.72 -12.79 -41.10
N ASP A 13 -16.05 -12.60 -41.18
CA ASP A 13 -16.72 -11.85 -42.24
C ASP A 13 -16.55 -10.33 -42.05
N VAL A 14 -16.31 -9.88 -40.82
CA VAL A 14 -16.07 -8.46 -40.47
C VAL A 14 -14.64 -8.35 -39.92
N LYS A 15 -13.70 -7.82 -40.71
CA LYS A 15 -12.30 -7.74 -40.38
C LYS A 15 -11.85 -6.42 -39.74
N ASP A 16 -12.66 -5.37 -39.86
CA ASP A 16 -12.29 -4.02 -39.43
C ASP A 16 -13.00 -3.56 -38.15
N LEU A 17 -13.70 -4.45 -37.46
CA LEU A 17 -14.39 -4.14 -36.21
C LEU A 17 -13.79 -4.99 -35.06
N VAL A 18 -13.08 -4.34 -34.15
CA VAL A 18 -12.64 -4.97 -32.91
C VAL A 18 -13.65 -4.60 -31.83
N LEU A 19 -14.41 -5.59 -31.34
CA LEU A 19 -15.27 -5.42 -30.19
C LEU A 19 -14.42 -5.64 -28.94
N LEU A 20 -14.22 -4.58 -28.17
CA LEU A 20 -13.54 -4.64 -26.88
C LEU A 20 -14.61 -4.52 -25.80
N ASP A 21 -14.70 -5.53 -24.96
CA ASP A 21 -15.53 -5.47 -23.76
C ASP A 21 -14.75 -4.78 -22.62
N VAL A 22 -15.45 -4.01 -21.78
CA VAL A 22 -14.83 -3.20 -20.72
C VAL A 22 -15.59 -3.33 -19.40
N THR A 23 -14.92 -3.08 -18.29
CA THR A 23 -15.54 -2.98 -16.97
C THR A 23 -16.48 -1.76 -16.92
N PRO A 24 -17.77 -1.91 -16.56
CA PRO A 24 -18.71 -0.79 -16.53
C PRO A 24 -18.45 0.19 -15.38
N LEU A 25 -17.98 -0.33 -14.24
CA LEU A 25 -17.62 0.41 -13.03
C LEU A 25 -16.31 -0.13 -12.44
N SER A 26 -15.65 0.70 -11.65
CA SER A 26 -14.42 0.33 -10.95
C SER A 26 -14.65 -0.79 -9.95
N LEU A 27 -13.65 -1.64 -9.77
CA LEU A 27 -13.63 -2.76 -8.85
C LEU A 27 -12.47 -2.59 -7.86
N GLY A 28 -12.71 -2.93 -6.61
CA GLY A 28 -11.71 -2.81 -5.55
C GLY A 28 -12.18 -3.41 -4.25
N ILE A 29 -11.47 -3.06 -3.18
CA ILE A 29 -11.75 -3.54 -1.83
C ILE A 29 -11.88 -2.38 -0.83
N GLU A 30 -12.56 -2.66 0.27
CA GLU A 30 -12.54 -1.81 1.45
C GLU A 30 -11.19 -1.91 2.16
N THR A 31 -10.63 -0.77 2.51
CA THR A 31 -9.39 -0.64 3.28
C THR A 31 -9.60 0.13 4.57
N LEU A 32 -8.55 0.27 5.38
CA LEU A 32 -8.61 0.87 6.72
C LEU A 32 -9.31 2.25 6.70
N GLY A 33 -10.31 2.39 7.57
CA GLY A 33 -11.13 3.58 7.68
C GLY A 33 -12.35 3.59 6.75
N GLY A 34 -12.69 2.46 6.10
CA GLY A 34 -13.85 2.36 5.21
C GLY A 34 -13.61 3.03 3.85
N VAL A 35 -12.36 3.16 3.42
CA VAL A 35 -11.99 3.72 2.12
C VAL A 35 -12.12 2.66 1.04
N PHE A 36 -12.65 3.04 -0.12
CA PHE A 36 -12.67 2.19 -1.31
C PHE A 36 -11.37 2.34 -2.10
N THR A 37 -10.57 1.29 -2.11
CA THR A 37 -9.33 1.24 -2.88
C THR A 37 -9.56 0.49 -4.19
N LYS A 38 -9.50 1.23 -5.30
CA LYS A 38 -9.71 0.71 -6.65
C LYS A 38 -8.49 -0.08 -7.12
N LEU A 39 -8.69 -1.30 -7.62
CA LEU A 39 -7.66 -2.10 -8.28
C LEU A 39 -7.86 -2.13 -9.79
N ILE A 40 -9.11 -2.15 -10.24
CA ILE A 40 -9.46 -2.07 -11.66
C ILE A 40 -10.37 -0.87 -11.86
N GLU A 41 -9.94 0.07 -12.68
CA GLU A 41 -10.72 1.26 -13.03
C GLU A 41 -11.85 0.92 -14.01
N ARG A 42 -12.93 1.73 -13.99
CA ARG A 42 -13.97 1.64 -15.01
C ARG A 42 -13.40 1.80 -16.42
N ASN A 43 -14.05 1.25 -17.40
CA ASN A 43 -13.63 1.26 -18.81
C ASN A 43 -12.28 0.54 -19.07
N THR A 44 -11.84 -0.32 -18.15
CA THR A 44 -10.69 -1.20 -18.39
C THR A 44 -11.12 -2.35 -19.30
N THR A 45 -10.38 -2.55 -20.39
CA THR A 45 -10.60 -3.65 -21.33
C THR A 45 -10.44 -5.00 -20.65
N ILE A 46 -11.34 -5.95 -20.93
CA ILE A 46 -11.29 -7.32 -20.44
C ILE A 46 -10.93 -8.29 -21.58
N PRO A 47 -10.23 -9.41 -21.28
CA PRO A 47 -9.82 -9.88 -19.95
C PRO A 47 -8.68 -9.04 -19.35
N THR A 48 -8.66 -8.93 -18.02
CA THR A 48 -7.64 -8.15 -17.29
C THR A 48 -7.33 -8.75 -15.93
N LYS A 49 -6.09 -8.55 -15.47
CA LYS A 49 -5.64 -8.99 -14.15
C LYS A 49 -4.85 -7.88 -13.48
N LYS A 50 -5.16 -7.59 -12.22
CA LYS A 50 -4.47 -6.60 -11.39
C LYS A 50 -4.27 -7.14 -9.99
N SER A 51 -3.08 -6.89 -9.42
CA SER A 51 -2.73 -7.26 -8.05
C SER A 51 -2.19 -6.05 -7.29
N GLN A 52 -2.46 -6.03 -5.99
CA GLN A 52 -1.90 -5.04 -5.08
C GLN A 52 -1.63 -5.67 -3.73
N ILE A 53 -0.54 -5.26 -3.06
CA ILE A 53 -0.18 -5.74 -1.74
C ILE A 53 -0.80 -4.83 -0.69
N PHE A 54 -1.45 -5.45 0.28
CA PHE A 54 -2.04 -4.84 1.47
C PHE A 54 -1.40 -5.42 2.73
N SER A 55 -1.76 -4.89 3.89
CA SER A 55 -1.25 -5.37 5.15
C SER A 55 -2.35 -5.41 6.23
N THR A 56 -2.01 -5.92 7.42
CA THR A 56 -2.90 -5.94 8.58
C THR A 56 -3.04 -4.56 9.21
N ALA A 57 -4.22 -4.28 9.75
CA ALA A 57 -4.54 -3.02 10.43
C ALA A 57 -4.24 -3.03 11.94
N ALA A 58 -4.12 -4.23 12.55
CA ALA A 58 -3.91 -4.41 13.99
C ALA A 58 -2.76 -5.39 14.25
N ASP A 59 -2.13 -5.23 15.44
CA ASP A 59 -1.08 -6.14 15.91
C ASP A 59 -1.65 -7.53 16.18
N GLY A 60 -0.86 -8.56 15.88
CA GLY A 60 -1.24 -9.95 16.12
C GLY A 60 -2.44 -10.43 15.31
N GLN A 61 -2.86 -9.71 14.28
CA GLN A 61 -3.99 -10.06 13.43
C GLN A 61 -3.66 -11.32 12.60
N THR A 62 -4.43 -12.40 12.81
CA THR A 62 -4.21 -13.70 12.14
C THR A 62 -5.17 -13.98 10.99
N SER A 63 -6.10 -13.05 10.74
CA SER A 63 -7.05 -13.12 9.62
C SER A 63 -7.40 -11.73 9.11
N VAL A 64 -7.75 -11.63 7.81
CA VAL A 64 -8.26 -10.41 7.19
C VAL A 64 -9.54 -10.71 6.42
N GLU A 65 -10.53 -9.84 6.53
CA GLU A 65 -11.70 -9.86 5.67
C GLU A 65 -11.44 -9.05 4.41
N ILE A 66 -11.72 -9.66 3.27
CA ILE A 66 -11.68 -8.99 1.97
C ILE A 66 -13.11 -8.66 1.58
N HIS A 67 -13.45 -7.39 1.63
CA HIS A 67 -14.75 -6.87 1.22
C HIS A 67 -14.63 -6.31 -0.20
N VAL A 68 -15.21 -7.04 -1.15
CA VAL A 68 -15.13 -6.73 -2.59
C VAL A 68 -16.28 -5.79 -2.97
N LEU A 69 -15.92 -4.70 -3.63
CA LEU A 69 -16.82 -3.59 -3.96
C LEU A 69 -16.76 -3.22 -5.44
N GLN A 70 -17.86 -2.67 -5.92
CA GLN A 70 -18.00 -2.09 -7.25
C GLN A 70 -18.66 -0.72 -7.17
N GLY A 71 -18.10 0.27 -7.83
CA GLY A 71 -18.66 1.62 -7.90
C GLY A 71 -17.60 2.69 -8.13
N GLU A 72 -18.01 3.96 -7.97
CA GLU A 72 -17.13 5.11 -8.23
C GLU A 72 -16.95 6.03 -7.02
N ARG A 73 -17.68 5.78 -5.91
CA ARG A 73 -17.57 6.56 -4.67
C ARG A 73 -16.26 6.24 -3.94
N GLU A 74 -15.70 7.20 -3.21
CA GLU A 74 -14.44 7.01 -2.47
C GLU A 74 -14.62 6.23 -1.16
N MET A 75 -15.84 6.18 -0.63
CA MET A 75 -16.13 5.44 0.60
C MET A 75 -16.74 4.07 0.30
N ALA A 76 -16.30 3.03 1.02
CA ALA A 76 -16.76 1.66 0.83
C ALA A 76 -18.29 1.52 1.01
N ALA A 77 -18.86 2.21 2.00
CA ALA A 77 -20.30 2.16 2.32
C ALA A 77 -21.19 2.67 1.18
N ASP A 78 -20.65 3.52 0.31
CA ASP A 78 -21.39 4.16 -0.78
C ASP A 78 -21.26 3.41 -2.11
N ASN A 79 -20.60 2.24 -2.11
CA ASN A 79 -20.41 1.37 -3.25
C ASN A 79 -21.16 0.05 -3.08
N LYS A 80 -21.38 -0.64 -4.21
CA LYS A 80 -22.08 -1.93 -4.24
C LYS A 80 -21.18 -3.05 -3.73
N THR A 81 -21.61 -3.78 -2.69
CA THR A 81 -20.95 -5.00 -2.27
C THR A 81 -21.15 -6.13 -3.29
N LEU A 82 -20.07 -6.70 -3.78
CA LEU A 82 -20.07 -7.87 -4.66
C LEU A 82 -19.89 -9.18 -3.87
N GLY A 83 -19.13 -9.14 -2.79
CA GLY A 83 -18.88 -10.29 -1.95
C GLY A 83 -17.95 -9.99 -0.78
N ARG A 84 -17.85 -10.95 0.13
CA ARG A 84 -16.92 -10.93 1.27
C ARG A 84 -16.33 -12.32 1.46
N PHE A 85 -15.06 -12.38 1.78
CA PHE A 85 -14.41 -13.62 2.18
C PHE A 85 -13.27 -13.34 3.15
N GLN A 86 -12.82 -14.33 3.86
CA GLN A 86 -11.82 -14.19 4.89
C GLN A 86 -10.58 -15.01 4.55
N LEU A 87 -9.41 -14.38 4.56
CA LEU A 87 -8.12 -15.05 4.56
C LEU A 87 -7.69 -15.28 6.01
N THR A 88 -7.44 -16.53 6.38
CA THR A 88 -7.04 -16.96 7.73
C THR A 88 -5.65 -17.59 7.71
N GLY A 89 -5.06 -17.80 8.89
CA GLY A 89 -3.75 -18.44 9.01
C GLY A 89 -2.58 -17.52 8.68
N ILE A 90 -2.77 -16.22 8.84
CA ILE A 90 -1.70 -15.22 8.79
C ILE A 90 -0.91 -15.33 10.09
N PRO A 91 0.44 -15.44 10.06
CA PRO A 91 1.24 -15.42 11.29
C PRO A 91 1.05 -14.12 12.06
N ALA A 92 0.89 -14.25 13.38
CA ALA A 92 0.78 -13.08 14.25
C ALA A 92 2.06 -12.24 14.15
N ALA A 93 1.92 -10.99 13.76
CA ALA A 93 3.01 -10.04 13.57
C ALA A 93 2.51 -8.62 13.91
N PRO A 94 3.40 -7.64 14.09
CA PRO A 94 3.02 -6.24 14.19
C PRO A 94 2.23 -5.80 12.95
N ARG A 95 1.27 -4.89 13.13
CA ARG A 95 0.51 -4.30 12.02
C ARG A 95 1.44 -3.73 10.95
N GLY A 96 1.06 -3.84 9.70
CA GLY A 96 1.85 -3.37 8.57
C GLY A 96 2.97 -4.31 8.12
N VAL A 97 3.30 -5.38 8.89
CA VAL A 97 4.34 -6.35 8.54
C VAL A 97 3.85 -7.45 7.60
N PRO A 98 2.70 -8.12 7.84
CA PRO A 98 2.19 -9.12 6.90
C PRO A 98 1.92 -8.51 5.54
N GLN A 99 2.26 -9.26 4.48
CA GLN A 99 2.03 -8.86 3.09
C GLN A 99 0.96 -9.75 2.48
N ILE A 100 -0.18 -9.15 2.13
CA ILE A 100 -1.34 -9.82 1.59
C ILE A 100 -1.56 -9.32 0.17
N GLU A 101 -1.27 -10.17 -0.82
CA GLU A 101 -1.54 -9.88 -2.21
C GLU A 101 -3.01 -10.12 -2.52
N VAL A 102 -3.72 -9.08 -2.91
CA VAL A 102 -5.10 -9.18 -3.42
C VAL A 102 -5.05 -9.05 -4.94
N THR A 103 -5.63 -10.04 -5.62
CA THR A 103 -5.65 -10.11 -7.08
C THR A 103 -7.08 -10.13 -7.57
N PHE A 104 -7.39 -9.26 -8.52
CA PHE A 104 -8.60 -9.27 -9.33
C PHE A 104 -8.24 -9.80 -10.71
N ASP A 105 -8.96 -10.82 -11.16
CA ASP A 105 -8.77 -11.49 -12.45
C ASP A 105 -10.14 -11.56 -13.13
N ILE A 106 -10.34 -10.82 -14.21
CA ILE A 106 -11.59 -10.79 -14.99
C ILE A 106 -11.35 -11.56 -16.28
N ASP A 107 -12.13 -12.60 -16.48
CA ASP A 107 -12.04 -13.41 -17.70
C ASP A 107 -12.75 -12.74 -18.90
N ALA A 108 -12.65 -13.36 -20.07
CA ALA A 108 -13.28 -12.88 -21.30
C ALA A 108 -14.82 -12.89 -21.25
N ASN A 109 -15.42 -13.58 -20.28
CA ASN A 109 -16.88 -13.61 -20.06
C ASN A 109 -17.33 -12.58 -19.02
N GLY A 110 -16.41 -11.79 -18.47
CA GLY A 110 -16.71 -10.80 -17.44
C GLY A 110 -16.87 -11.37 -16.03
N ILE A 111 -16.49 -12.63 -15.80
CA ILE A 111 -16.52 -13.24 -14.47
C ILE A 111 -15.32 -12.70 -13.68
N VAL A 112 -15.58 -12.16 -12.49
CA VAL A 112 -14.56 -11.59 -11.61
C VAL A 112 -14.12 -12.62 -10.59
N HIS A 113 -12.87 -13.02 -10.65
CA HIS A 113 -12.22 -13.84 -9.65
C HIS A 113 -11.39 -12.95 -8.73
N VAL A 114 -11.67 -12.99 -7.45
CA VAL A 114 -10.89 -12.23 -6.45
C VAL A 114 -10.20 -13.24 -5.54
N SER A 115 -8.89 -13.10 -5.41
CA SER A 115 -8.08 -13.93 -4.51
C SER A 115 -7.25 -13.06 -3.56
N ALA A 116 -7.05 -13.54 -2.34
CA ALA A 116 -6.14 -12.98 -1.38
C ALA A 116 -5.13 -14.04 -0.97
N LYS A 117 -3.84 -13.68 -0.95
CA LYS A 117 -2.74 -14.60 -0.62
C LYS A 117 -1.80 -13.94 0.39
N ASP A 118 -1.53 -14.63 1.47
CA ASP A 118 -0.44 -14.26 2.38
C ASP A 118 0.90 -14.67 1.74
N MET A 119 1.76 -13.68 1.51
CA MET A 119 3.04 -13.87 0.81
C MET A 119 4.06 -14.65 1.65
N ALA A 120 3.92 -14.65 2.98
CA ALA A 120 4.84 -15.35 3.88
C ALA A 120 4.55 -16.85 3.97
N THR A 121 3.27 -17.23 4.09
CA THR A 121 2.86 -18.64 4.27
C THR A 121 2.43 -19.29 2.97
N GLY A 122 2.04 -18.51 1.97
CA GLY A 122 1.43 -18.98 0.75
C GLY A 122 -0.06 -19.35 0.88
N ASN A 123 -0.64 -19.20 2.06
CA ASN A 123 -2.08 -19.40 2.28
C ASN A 123 -2.89 -18.48 1.38
N SER A 124 -3.89 -19.02 0.71
CA SER A 124 -4.73 -18.24 -0.20
C SER A 124 -6.20 -18.64 -0.06
N GLN A 125 -7.06 -17.64 -0.30
CA GLN A 125 -8.51 -17.81 -0.43
C GLN A 125 -8.96 -17.06 -1.68
N GLN A 126 -10.03 -17.56 -2.30
CA GLN A 126 -10.57 -16.92 -3.49
C GLN A 126 -12.10 -17.02 -3.52
N VAL A 127 -12.71 -16.08 -4.23
CA VAL A 127 -14.14 -16.06 -4.53
C VAL A 127 -14.33 -15.75 -6.00
N ALA A 128 -15.28 -16.45 -6.64
CA ALA A 128 -15.74 -16.11 -7.99
C ALA A 128 -17.06 -15.34 -7.88
N ILE A 129 -17.10 -14.16 -8.48
CA ILE A 129 -18.26 -13.26 -8.45
C ILE A 129 -18.90 -13.24 -9.84
N THR A 130 -20.04 -13.89 -9.95
CA THR A 130 -20.79 -13.99 -11.21
C THR A 130 -21.86 -12.89 -11.37
N ALA A 131 -22.15 -12.15 -10.28
CA ALA A 131 -23.28 -11.22 -10.25
C ALA A 131 -22.97 -9.79 -10.75
N SER A 132 -21.73 -9.48 -11.15
CA SER A 132 -21.35 -8.14 -11.59
C SER A 132 -21.82 -7.76 -12.99
N THR A 133 -22.34 -8.74 -13.78
CA THR A 133 -22.66 -8.57 -15.20
C THR A 133 -24.06 -8.02 -15.46
N ASN A 134 -24.91 -7.87 -14.44
CA ASN A 134 -26.32 -7.46 -14.63
C ASN A 134 -26.60 -6.01 -14.20
N LEU A 135 -25.65 -5.09 -14.43
CA LEU A 135 -25.96 -3.66 -14.28
C LEU A 135 -26.63 -3.17 -15.57
N SER A 136 -27.76 -2.47 -15.42
CA SER A 136 -28.36 -1.75 -16.55
C SER A 136 -27.53 -0.50 -16.85
N ASP A 137 -27.60 -0.01 -18.08
CA ASP A 137 -26.98 1.25 -18.48
C ASP A 137 -27.44 2.41 -17.57
N GLU A 138 -28.69 2.38 -17.12
CA GLU A 138 -29.26 3.37 -16.18
C GLU A 138 -28.59 3.28 -14.79
N ASP A 139 -28.29 2.07 -14.28
CA ASP A 139 -27.60 1.88 -12.99
C ASP A 139 -26.15 2.38 -13.06
N ILE A 140 -25.48 2.13 -14.18
CA ILE A 140 -24.11 2.59 -14.43
C ILE A 140 -24.08 4.12 -14.47
N GLU A 141 -24.98 4.73 -15.26
CA GLU A 141 -25.06 6.18 -15.39
C GLU A 141 -25.39 6.85 -14.07
N LYS A 142 -26.32 6.26 -13.30
CA LYS A 142 -26.67 6.73 -11.95
C LYS A 142 -25.50 6.68 -11.00
N ALA A 143 -24.74 5.58 -10.96
CA ALA A 143 -23.57 5.44 -10.10
C ALA A 143 -22.48 6.46 -10.43
N VAL A 144 -22.25 6.75 -11.71
CA VAL A 144 -21.28 7.75 -12.17
C VAL A 144 -21.74 9.15 -11.79
N LYS A 145 -22.99 9.52 -12.04
CA LYS A 145 -23.54 10.84 -11.68
C LYS A 145 -23.54 11.07 -10.17
N ASP A 146 -23.86 10.04 -9.40
CA ASP A 146 -23.84 10.12 -7.94
C ASP A 146 -22.41 10.36 -7.42
N ALA A 147 -21.42 9.66 -7.97
CA ALA A 147 -20.02 9.89 -7.64
C ALA A 147 -19.53 11.30 -8.03
N GLU A 148 -19.92 11.81 -9.20
CA GLU A 148 -19.61 13.16 -9.63
C GLU A 148 -20.23 14.22 -8.71
N ALA A 149 -21.48 14.02 -8.29
CA ALA A 149 -22.20 14.94 -7.40
C ALA A 149 -21.56 15.03 -6.01
N HIS A 150 -20.96 13.96 -5.52
CA HIS A 150 -20.36 13.90 -4.18
C HIS A 150 -18.83 13.94 -4.20
N ALA A 151 -18.19 14.10 -5.36
CA ALA A 151 -16.75 13.97 -5.53
C ALA A 151 -15.93 14.86 -4.58
N ALA A 152 -16.37 16.10 -4.34
CA ALA A 152 -15.65 17.03 -3.45
C ALA A 152 -15.77 16.64 -1.98
N GLU A 153 -16.94 16.19 -1.54
CA GLU A 153 -17.19 15.74 -0.17
C GLU A 153 -16.46 14.42 0.12
N ASP A 154 -16.60 13.46 -0.78
CA ASP A 154 -15.95 12.17 -0.66
C ASP A 154 -14.42 12.29 -0.64
N LYS A 155 -13.85 13.11 -1.52
CA LYS A 155 -12.42 13.39 -1.54
C LYS A 155 -11.94 13.95 -0.22
N LYS A 156 -12.66 14.92 0.34
CA LYS A 156 -12.34 15.50 1.64
C LYS A 156 -12.39 14.44 2.75
N ARG A 157 -13.45 13.65 2.79
CA ARG A 157 -13.62 12.57 3.77
C ARG A 157 -12.53 11.52 3.70
N LYS A 158 -12.16 11.12 2.48
CA LYS A 158 -11.04 10.19 2.24
C LYS A 158 -9.72 10.79 2.74
N GLU A 159 -9.43 12.03 2.38
CA GLU A 159 -8.22 12.74 2.82
C GLU A 159 -8.13 12.82 4.35
N GLU A 160 -9.24 13.14 5.04
CA GLU A 160 -9.31 13.13 6.50
C GLU A 160 -8.95 11.76 7.09
N ILE A 161 -9.49 10.69 6.52
CA ILE A 161 -9.22 9.32 6.95
C ILE A 161 -7.75 8.94 6.70
N GLU A 162 -7.22 9.25 5.52
CA GLU A 162 -5.82 8.98 5.17
C GLU A 162 -4.84 9.70 6.10
N VAL A 163 -5.11 10.97 6.42
CA VAL A 163 -4.31 11.74 7.37
C VAL A 163 -4.32 11.10 8.76
N ARG A 164 -5.49 10.65 9.25
CA ARG A 164 -5.60 9.98 10.53
C ARG A 164 -4.86 8.64 10.54
N ASN A 165 -5.07 7.81 9.54
CA ASN A 165 -4.41 6.50 9.40
C ASN A 165 -2.87 6.65 9.36
N ASN A 166 -2.38 7.65 8.63
CA ASN A 166 -0.96 7.96 8.54
C ASN A 166 -0.40 8.42 9.89
N ALA A 167 -1.10 9.32 10.60
CA ALA A 167 -0.71 9.80 11.92
C ALA A 167 -0.67 8.68 12.96
N GLU A 168 -1.68 7.80 13.00
CA GLU A 168 -1.72 6.63 13.88
C GLU A 168 -0.57 5.66 13.59
N SER A 169 -0.29 5.42 12.31
CA SER A 169 0.82 4.55 11.89
C SER A 169 2.17 5.15 12.28
N LEU A 170 2.34 6.46 12.13
CA LEU A 170 3.55 7.15 12.54
C LEU A 170 3.74 7.08 14.06
N VAL A 171 2.70 7.35 14.85
CA VAL A 171 2.74 7.23 16.32
C VAL A 171 3.16 5.83 16.74
N TYR A 172 2.57 4.79 16.15
CA TYR A 172 2.90 3.41 16.46
C TYR A 172 4.36 3.08 16.13
N ASN A 173 4.80 3.38 14.92
CA ASN A 173 6.16 3.11 14.48
C ASN A 173 7.18 3.91 15.29
N SER A 174 6.86 5.16 15.63
CA SER A 174 7.69 6.02 16.45
C SER A 174 7.88 5.48 17.86
N GLN A 175 6.80 5.05 18.49
CA GLN A 175 6.85 4.45 19.84
C GLN A 175 7.73 3.19 19.83
N LYS A 176 7.47 2.30 18.86
CA LYS A 176 8.26 1.07 18.70
C LYS A 176 9.74 1.36 18.49
N THR A 177 10.06 2.32 17.63
CA THR A 177 11.46 2.72 17.36
C THR A 177 12.15 3.25 18.60
N ILE A 178 11.48 4.08 19.42
CA ILE A 178 12.04 4.57 20.69
C ILE A 178 12.32 3.41 21.64
N ASP A 179 11.40 2.46 21.75
CA ASP A 179 11.54 1.30 22.61
C ASP A 179 12.71 0.40 22.18
N GLU A 180 12.89 0.21 20.85
CA GLU A 180 13.99 -0.57 20.28
C GLU A 180 15.36 0.13 20.39
N LEU A 181 15.39 1.45 20.30
CA LEU A 181 16.63 2.22 20.42
C LEU A 181 17.12 2.28 21.88
N GLY A 182 16.22 2.28 22.87
CA GLY A 182 16.56 2.24 24.28
C GLY A 182 17.62 3.28 24.68
N ASP A 183 18.77 2.80 25.16
CA ASP A 183 19.89 3.63 25.62
C ASP A 183 20.78 4.19 24.48
N LYS A 184 20.48 3.88 23.23
CA LYS A 184 21.25 4.38 22.07
C LYS A 184 20.92 5.83 21.70
N ILE A 185 19.84 6.38 22.24
CA ILE A 185 19.44 7.78 22.12
C ILE A 185 19.56 8.49 23.46
N SER A 186 19.85 9.78 23.44
CA SER A 186 19.93 10.56 24.67
C SER A 186 18.56 10.68 25.34
N GLY A 187 18.56 10.81 26.68
CA GLY A 187 17.31 11.03 27.41
C GLY A 187 16.53 12.28 26.96
N GLU A 188 17.24 13.30 26.47
CA GLU A 188 16.62 14.52 25.94
C GLU A 188 15.91 14.26 24.61
N GLU A 189 16.52 13.49 23.71
CA GLU A 189 15.93 13.11 22.42
C GLU A 189 14.70 12.22 22.62
N LYS A 190 14.81 11.25 23.55
CA LYS A 190 13.69 10.40 23.93
C LYS A 190 12.51 11.22 24.45
N ALA A 191 12.75 12.15 25.37
CA ALA A 191 11.72 13.02 25.92
C ALA A 191 11.07 13.93 24.86
N LYS A 192 11.87 14.47 23.91
CA LYS A 192 11.33 15.24 22.78
C LYS A 192 10.42 14.39 21.89
N ALA A 193 10.85 13.18 21.54
CA ALA A 193 10.05 12.29 20.70
C ALA A 193 8.76 11.85 21.41
N GLU A 194 8.82 11.49 22.69
CA GLU A 194 7.63 11.14 23.49
C GLU A 194 6.65 12.32 23.60
N THR A 195 7.15 13.55 23.72
CA THR A 195 6.33 14.76 23.73
C THR A 195 5.60 14.94 22.40
N GLU A 196 6.28 14.80 21.27
CA GLU A 196 5.62 14.93 19.96
C GLU A 196 4.66 13.76 19.67
N ILE A 197 4.95 12.55 20.10
CA ILE A 197 4.00 11.43 20.06
C ILE A 197 2.73 11.77 20.85
N ALA A 198 2.85 12.33 22.05
CA ALA A 198 1.71 12.74 22.85
C ALA A 198 0.90 13.86 22.15
N ASN A 199 1.59 14.81 21.50
CA ASN A 199 0.94 15.89 20.74
C ASN A 199 0.12 15.34 19.56
N VAL A 200 0.65 14.35 18.81
CA VAL A 200 -0.09 13.70 17.72
C VAL A 200 -1.29 12.91 18.27
N LYS A 201 -1.11 12.14 19.34
CA LYS A 201 -2.22 11.41 20.00
C LYS A 201 -3.33 12.37 20.42
N LYS A 202 -2.99 13.51 21.01
CA LYS A 202 -3.95 14.54 21.40
C LYS A 202 -4.66 15.18 20.20
N ALA A 203 -3.93 15.44 19.11
CA ALA A 203 -4.54 15.94 17.88
C ALA A 203 -5.53 14.95 17.26
N LEU A 204 -5.23 13.65 17.34
CA LEU A 204 -6.11 12.56 16.89
C LEU A 204 -7.42 12.43 17.68
N GLU A 205 -7.49 12.91 18.92
CA GLU A 205 -8.74 12.98 19.69
C GLU A 205 -9.71 14.02 19.13
N GLY A 206 -9.19 15.03 18.42
CA GLY A 206 -9.97 16.07 17.76
C GLY A 206 -10.40 15.70 16.35
N SER A 207 -11.09 16.63 15.69
CA SER A 207 -11.51 16.53 14.26
C SER A 207 -10.76 17.50 13.33
N ASP A 208 -9.80 18.25 13.85
CA ASP A 208 -9.03 19.23 13.07
C ASP A 208 -7.89 18.54 12.30
N VAL A 209 -8.10 18.38 11.01
CA VAL A 209 -7.15 17.71 10.09
C VAL A 209 -5.84 18.47 9.98
N GLU A 210 -5.89 19.80 9.98
CA GLU A 210 -4.67 20.63 9.89
C GLU A 210 -3.83 20.54 11.17
N ALA A 211 -4.49 20.45 12.34
CA ALA A 211 -3.80 20.19 13.59
C ALA A 211 -3.10 18.82 13.59
N ILE A 212 -3.75 17.77 13.05
CA ILE A 212 -3.16 16.44 12.91
C ILE A 212 -1.95 16.48 11.96
N LYS A 213 -2.08 17.09 10.79
CA LYS A 213 -0.98 17.26 9.82
C LYS A 213 0.22 17.95 10.46
N SER A 214 -0.01 19.11 11.10
CA SER A 214 1.05 19.89 11.76
C SER A 214 1.76 19.12 12.87
N ALA A 215 1.02 18.40 13.71
CA ALA A 215 1.62 17.55 14.76
C ALA A 215 2.44 16.40 14.17
N THR A 216 1.94 15.78 13.10
CA THR A 216 2.61 14.69 12.37
C THR A 216 3.92 15.16 11.74
N GLU A 217 3.96 16.33 11.14
CA GLU A 217 5.18 16.93 10.58
C GLU A 217 6.25 17.20 11.65
N LYS A 218 5.85 17.70 12.82
CA LYS A 218 6.77 17.92 13.95
C LYS A 218 7.37 16.62 14.43
N LEU A 219 6.55 15.58 14.63
CA LEU A 219 7.01 14.26 15.02
C LEU A 219 8.00 13.69 14.00
N THR A 220 7.68 13.80 12.71
CA THR A 220 8.54 13.38 11.60
C THR A 220 9.91 14.10 11.67
N THR A 221 9.91 15.41 11.90
CA THR A 221 11.14 16.22 12.00
C THR A 221 12.03 15.75 13.17
N VAL A 222 11.43 15.45 14.33
CA VAL A 222 12.17 14.94 15.50
C VAL A 222 12.80 13.59 15.16
N PHE A 223 12.08 12.69 14.51
CA PHE A 223 12.63 11.39 14.11
C PHE A 223 13.76 11.49 13.08
N TYR A 224 13.66 12.41 12.13
CA TYR A 224 14.76 12.70 11.21
C TYR A 224 16.03 13.14 11.96
N SER A 225 15.90 14.03 12.96
CA SER A 225 17.04 14.48 13.75
C SER A 225 17.69 13.36 14.56
N ILE A 226 16.89 12.47 15.16
CA ILE A 226 17.37 11.30 15.89
C ILE A 226 18.14 10.35 14.96
N THR A 227 17.56 10.05 13.80
CA THR A 227 18.20 9.17 12.81
C THR A 227 19.52 9.74 12.29
N GLU A 228 19.58 11.04 12.03
CA GLU A 228 20.81 11.73 11.61
C GLU A 228 21.91 11.66 12.68
N GLN A 229 21.55 11.85 13.93
CA GLN A 229 22.52 11.77 15.05
C GLN A 229 23.03 10.33 15.25
N LEU A 230 22.15 9.33 15.18
CA LEU A 230 22.56 7.91 15.24
C LEU A 230 23.52 7.56 14.10
N TYR A 231 23.25 8.05 12.89
CA TYR A 231 24.14 7.82 11.76
C TYR A 231 25.53 8.46 11.96
N LYS A 232 25.56 9.69 12.49
CA LYS A 232 26.83 10.37 12.84
C LYS A 232 27.62 9.64 13.93
N GLN A 233 26.94 9.12 14.95
CA GLN A 233 27.58 8.33 16.02
C GLN A 233 28.15 7.02 15.50
N THR A 234 27.43 6.33 14.62
CA THR A 234 27.87 5.04 14.05
C THR A 234 29.05 5.24 13.09
N SER A 235 29.02 6.28 12.26
CA SER A 235 30.11 6.60 11.34
C SER A 235 31.37 7.12 12.05
N ALA A 236 31.22 7.88 13.15
CA ALA A 236 32.34 8.30 13.97
C ALA A 236 33.00 7.13 14.73
N GLY A 237 32.21 6.13 15.14
CA GLY A 237 32.73 4.91 15.78
C GLY A 237 33.52 4.01 14.83
N GLN A 238 33.18 4.00 13.54
CA GLN A 238 33.95 3.26 12.53
C GLN A 238 35.28 3.93 12.16
N GLN A 239 35.38 5.27 12.22
CA GLN A 239 36.63 5.98 11.99
C GLN A 239 37.62 5.90 13.19
N ALA A 240 37.11 5.64 14.40
CA ALA A 240 37.98 5.48 15.59
C ALA A 240 38.60 4.07 15.68
N GLN A 241 38.21 3.10 14.90
CA GLN A 241 38.81 1.76 14.82
C GLN A 241 39.80 1.57 13.66
N ALA A 242 40.06 2.57 12.86
CA ALA A 242 41.18 2.57 11.94
C ALA A 242 42.44 2.90 12.74
N ASN A 243 43.13 1.87 13.20
CA ASN A 243 44.35 1.87 13.98
C ASN A 243 45.46 2.70 13.30
N PRO A 244 46.08 3.68 13.95
CA PRO A 244 47.31 4.30 13.45
C PRO A 244 48.53 3.47 13.88
N ASN A 245 48.72 2.28 13.31
CA ASN A 245 49.96 1.53 13.51
C ASN A 245 50.26 0.68 12.27
N ASP A 246 50.66 1.38 11.20
CA ASP A 246 51.59 0.81 10.20
C ASP A 246 52.32 1.95 9.49
N ALA A 247 53.09 2.71 10.25
CA ALA A 247 54.14 3.55 9.73
C ALA A 247 55.44 3.05 10.34
N ASN A 248 55.99 1.96 9.82
CA ASN A 248 57.43 1.79 9.75
C ASN A 248 57.80 0.42 9.14
N SER A 249 58.18 0.40 7.92
CA SER A 249 59.22 -0.49 7.39
C SER A 249 59.65 0.06 6.04
N GLU A 250 60.57 1.03 6.15
CA GLU A 250 61.52 1.28 5.05
C GLU A 250 62.45 0.09 4.94
N THR A 251 62.82 -0.14 3.77
CA THR A 251 64.16 -0.44 3.21
C THR A 251 64.18 -1.65 2.27
N ASN A 252 64.51 -1.29 1.08
CA ASN A 252 65.67 -1.79 0.29
C ASN A 252 65.42 -3.02 -0.61
N THR A 253 65.64 -2.80 -1.83
CA THR A 253 66.74 -3.03 -2.70
C THR A 253 66.40 -3.91 -3.91
N GLU A 254 66.70 -3.29 -5.05
CA GLU A 254 67.33 -3.82 -6.29
C GLU A 254 66.60 -4.78 -7.21
N ASN A 255 66.37 -4.22 -8.35
CA ASN A 255 66.94 -4.65 -9.66
C ASN A 255 66.91 -6.16 -9.97
N ASN A 256 66.18 -6.57 -10.95
CA ASN A 256 66.81 -7.11 -12.16
C ASN A 256 65.88 -7.27 -13.34
N ASN A 257 66.36 -6.79 -14.44
CA ASN A 257 65.97 -7.08 -15.83
C ASN A 257 65.84 -8.58 -16.08
N ASN A 258 64.93 -9.02 -16.91
CA ASN A 258 65.26 -9.53 -18.22
C ASN A 258 64.05 -10.06 -18.99
N GLU A 259 63.91 -9.55 -20.15
CA GLU A 259 63.59 -10.13 -21.43
C GLU A 259 63.05 -11.57 -21.53
N GLY A 260 62.08 -11.73 -22.41
CA GLY A 260 62.11 -12.81 -23.38
C GLY A 260 60.83 -13.55 -23.59
N ASN A 261 60.24 -13.22 -24.70
CA ASN A 261 59.83 -14.13 -25.79
C ASN A 261 58.98 -15.39 -25.47
N GLU A 262 57.81 -15.47 -25.91
CA GLU A 262 57.26 -16.11 -27.15
C GLU A 262 55.72 -15.93 -27.17
#